data_e8e1582c41e485cb5b5d526d7fc7f8e6
#
_entry.id   e8e1582c41e485cb5b5d526d7fc7f8e6
#
_cell.length_a   1.000
_cell.length_b   1.000
_cell.length_c   1.000
_cell.angle_alpha   90.00
_cell.angle_beta   90.00
_cell.angle_gamma   90.00
#
_symmetry.space_group_name_H-M   'P 1'
#
loop_
_entity.id
_entity.type
_entity.pdbx_description
1 polymer ?
#
loop_
_entity_poly.entity_id
_entity_poly.type
_entity_poly.pdbx_seq_one_letter_code
_entity_poly.pdbx_strand_id
1 'polypeptide(L)'
;MKSSCEKAIFAMWLLFAAAVVSPAQTFTNLLDFNFTDGAAPASTLIQATDGNLYGYTTEGGLDVCAGSCGTLFKIDDQGKLTTFYEFCKQGKLPCLDGMIPNGALIQASDGNFYGTTMQGGPNNGPNCPHGCGTIFRITPKGKLTTLYNFCSRANCADGASPEGALLQASNGKLYGETGIGGNGVQFGMGTLFELTLQGKLTTIHTFCANYPDCSDGIGPTFGLIQGRNGNLYGTAAEGGGVVNDRTLLYGTVFELKLDGTLTSIYSFCLSGYPSCPDGAYPVGQLVQATDGTFYGATNQGGTGPFGTIFKMTSSGQLTTIHAFQGTDGGFPSGIMQASNDAFYGSTDYEGANGEGGTLFLLNSVGFTTLYNFCSQSNCTDGSSPSVLTQGTDGVFYGTTSTGGNLNACFGGCGTLFSLTDGLHAFVEASPNFGKAGRKVILLGTNLAGTSSVSFHGTPATFHIVSKSEVITTVPAGATSGKIKVTTPRGTLTSNVKFRVTH
;
A
#
# COMPACT_ATOMS: atom_id res chain seq x y z
N MET A 1 -32.80 -69.20 42.39
CA MET A 1 -32.80 -67.72 42.38
C MET A 1 -31.80 -67.27 41.32
N LYS A 2 -32.33 -66.72 40.18
CA LYS A 2 -31.55 -66.38 39.02
C LYS A 2 -31.17 -64.88 39.14
N SER A 3 -29.87 -64.56 39.08
CA SER A 3 -29.35 -63.21 38.97
C SER A 3 -29.02 -62.94 37.51
N SER A 4 -29.74 -62.03 36.91
CA SER A 4 -29.46 -61.49 35.57
C SER A 4 -28.36 -60.43 35.63
N CYS A 5 -27.33 -60.67 34.88
CA CYS A 5 -26.25 -59.74 34.67
C CYS A 5 -26.53 -58.93 33.40
N GLU A 6 -26.92 -57.63 33.54
CA GLU A 6 -27.09 -56.72 32.42
C GLU A 6 -25.72 -56.22 31.96
N LYS A 7 -25.37 -56.51 30.71
CA LYS A 7 -24.17 -55.95 30.06
C LYS A 7 -24.48 -54.57 29.53
N ALA A 8 -23.96 -53.54 30.19
CA ALA A 8 -23.90 -52.17 29.64
C ALA A 8 -22.81 -52.10 28.55
N ILE A 9 -23.24 -51.94 27.30
CA ILE A 9 -22.32 -51.63 26.18
C ILE A 9 -22.10 -50.14 26.16
N PHE A 10 -20.89 -49.69 26.56
CA PHE A 10 -20.43 -48.32 26.41
C PHE A 10 -19.97 -48.13 24.95
N ALA A 11 -20.78 -47.47 24.13
CA ALA A 11 -20.37 -47.01 22.80
C ALA A 11 -19.46 -45.79 22.94
N MET A 12 -18.15 -46.01 22.80
CA MET A 12 -17.16 -44.96 22.78
C MET A 12 -17.14 -44.31 21.37
N TRP A 13 -17.76 -43.16 21.23
CA TRP A 13 -17.65 -42.33 20.03
C TRP A 13 -16.24 -41.72 19.96
N LEU A 14 -15.39 -42.28 19.11
CA LEU A 14 -14.16 -41.65 18.70
C LEU A 14 -14.50 -40.48 17.78
N LEU A 15 -14.50 -39.27 18.33
CA LEU A 15 -14.43 -38.01 17.54
C LEU A 15 -13.06 -37.97 16.87
N PHE A 16 -12.99 -38.35 15.61
CA PHE A 16 -11.88 -37.96 14.73
C PHE A 16 -12.00 -36.46 14.53
N ALA A 17 -11.29 -35.66 15.33
CA ALA A 17 -10.94 -34.32 14.97
C ALA A 17 -10.00 -34.45 13.76
N ALA A 18 -10.54 -34.23 12.55
CA ALA A 18 -9.72 -33.99 11.39
C ALA A 18 -8.90 -32.76 11.73
N ALA A 19 -7.63 -32.94 12.07
CA ALA A 19 -6.69 -31.87 12.10
C ALA A 19 -6.65 -31.31 10.67
N VAL A 20 -7.28 -30.17 10.44
CA VAL A 20 -7.05 -29.37 9.25
C VAL A 20 -5.57 -28.99 9.35
N VAL A 21 -4.72 -29.70 8.63
CA VAL A 21 -3.32 -29.31 8.47
C VAL A 21 -3.40 -27.99 7.70
N SER A 22 -3.34 -26.88 8.41
CA SER A 22 -3.06 -25.59 7.79
C SER A 22 -1.74 -25.77 7.03
N PRO A 23 -1.67 -25.47 5.73
CA PRO A 23 -0.40 -25.54 5.02
C PRO A 23 0.59 -24.67 5.80
N ALA A 24 1.78 -25.21 6.05
CA ALA A 24 2.77 -24.53 6.87
C ALA A 24 3.11 -23.18 6.22
N GLN A 25 2.92 -22.12 6.99
CA GLN A 25 3.39 -20.79 6.63
C GLN A 25 4.88 -20.87 6.32
N THR A 26 5.29 -20.30 5.19
CA THR A 26 6.71 -20.31 4.79
C THR A 26 7.16 -18.91 4.40
N PHE A 27 8.14 -18.40 5.13
CA PHE A 27 8.90 -17.22 4.76
C PHE A 27 10.09 -17.63 3.90
N THR A 28 10.36 -16.86 2.84
CA THR A 28 11.51 -17.08 1.96
C THR A 28 12.14 -15.75 1.60
N ASN A 29 13.43 -15.58 1.93
CA ASN A 29 14.22 -14.50 1.35
C ASN A 29 14.50 -14.86 -0.12
N LEU A 30 14.01 -14.05 -1.04
CA LEU A 30 14.11 -14.28 -2.48
C LEU A 30 15.42 -13.72 -3.05
N LEU A 31 15.83 -12.55 -2.57
CA LEU A 31 17.09 -11.92 -2.95
C LEU A 31 17.50 -10.83 -1.95
N ASP A 32 18.78 -10.56 -1.89
CA ASP A 32 19.36 -9.39 -1.22
C ASP A 32 19.69 -8.34 -2.27
N PHE A 33 19.28 -7.08 -1.99
CA PHE A 33 19.71 -5.96 -2.81
C PHE A 33 21.20 -5.70 -2.64
N ASN A 34 21.80 -5.14 -3.67
CA ASN A 34 23.15 -4.59 -3.62
C ASN A 34 23.09 -3.15 -4.12
N PHE A 35 24.07 -2.36 -3.80
CA PHE A 35 24.03 -0.93 -4.08
C PHE A 35 23.85 -0.59 -5.58
N THR A 36 24.28 -1.48 -6.49
CA THR A 36 24.18 -1.25 -7.94
C THR A 36 22.80 -1.51 -8.51
N ASP A 37 22.02 -2.43 -7.93
CA ASP A 37 20.63 -2.66 -8.34
C ASP A 37 19.63 -1.84 -7.51
N GLY A 38 20.13 -1.16 -6.49
CA GLY A 38 19.40 -0.29 -5.58
C GLY A 38 19.65 -0.66 -4.13
N ALA A 39 19.29 0.22 -3.21
CA ALA A 39 19.37 0.01 -1.78
C ALA A 39 18.17 0.67 -1.08
N ALA A 40 17.86 0.20 0.13
CA ALA A 40 16.71 0.63 0.90
C ALA A 40 15.40 0.56 0.09
N PRO A 41 14.97 -0.64 -0.38
CA PRO A 41 13.66 -0.79 -1.00
C PRO A 41 12.58 -0.57 0.08
N ALA A 42 11.88 0.54 -0.03
CA ALA A 42 10.87 0.99 0.95
C ALA A 42 9.45 0.94 0.37
N SER A 43 9.25 0.19 -0.72
CA SER A 43 8.02 0.26 -1.49
C SER A 43 7.05 -0.88 -1.21
N THR A 44 5.76 -0.53 -1.12
CA THR A 44 4.71 -1.47 -1.45
C THR A 44 4.88 -1.86 -2.92
N LEU A 45 5.05 -3.14 -3.19
CA LEU A 45 5.15 -3.66 -4.55
C LEU A 45 3.80 -3.59 -5.25
N ILE A 46 3.80 -3.50 -6.58
CA ILE A 46 2.58 -3.67 -7.39
C ILE A 46 2.76 -4.83 -8.36
N GLN A 47 1.73 -5.62 -8.58
CA GLN A 47 1.71 -6.58 -9.68
C GLN A 47 1.09 -5.92 -10.91
N ALA A 48 1.85 -5.85 -12.01
CA ALA A 48 1.41 -5.23 -13.25
C ALA A 48 0.70 -6.24 -14.19
N THR A 49 0.09 -5.72 -15.26
CA THR A 49 -0.66 -6.54 -16.23
C THR A 49 0.20 -7.56 -16.97
N ASP A 50 1.52 -7.39 -17.02
CA ASP A 50 2.48 -8.38 -17.54
C ASP A 50 2.77 -9.53 -16.55
N GLY A 51 2.22 -9.46 -15.32
CA GLY A 51 2.37 -10.43 -14.26
C GLY A 51 3.58 -10.23 -13.36
N ASN A 52 4.48 -9.31 -13.71
CA ASN A 52 5.67 -9.01 -12.91
C ASN A 52 5.32 -8.11 -11.72
N LEU A 53 6.15 -8.20 -10.67
CA LEU A 53 6.13 -7.26 -9.55
C LEU A 53 7.05 -6.08 -9.85
N TYR A 54 6.62 -4.89 -9.48
CA TYR A 54 7.36 -3.64 -9.64
C TYR A 54 7.49 -2.90 -8.32
N GLY A 55 8.66 -2.30 -8.12
CA GLY A 55 8.96 -1.52 -6.94
C GLY A 55 10.04 -0.48 -7.20
N TYR A 56 10.45 0.20 -6.14
CA TYR A 56 11.55 1.17 -6.18
C TYR A 56 12.47 0.98 -4.98
N THR A 57 13.68 1.51 -5.10
CA THR A 57 14.62 1.72 -4.00
C THR A 57 14.84 3.21 -3.81
N THR A 58 14.96 3.67 -2.57
CA THR A 58 15.22 5.09 -2.28
C THR A 58 16.68 5.46 -2.48
N GLU A 59 17.55 4.48 -2.43
CA GLU A 59 19.01 4.62 -2.51
C GLU A 59 19.61 3.71 -3.58
N GLY A 60 20.90 3.85 -3.83
CA GLY A 60 21.64 3.06 -4.79
C GLY A 60 21.43 3.52 -6.24
N GLY A 61 21.85 2.69 -7.19
CA GLY A 61 21.93 3.02 -8.60
C GLY A 61 23.17 3.86 -8.90
N LEU A 62 23.01 5.01 -9.58
CA LEU A 62 24.12 5.89 -9.95
C LEU A 62 24.73 6.60 -8.73
N ASP A 63 26.06 6.62 -8.66
CA ASP A 63 26.82 7.21 -7.52
C ASP A 63 27.00 8.73 -7.62
N VAL A 64 26.07 9.45 -8.22
CA VAL A 64 26.15 10.91 -8.38
C VAL A 64 25.42 11.67 -7.29
N CYS A 65 24.57 10.99 -6.53
CA CYS A 65 23.73 11.56 -5.47
C CYS A 65 24.26 11.24 -4.07
N ALA A 66 25.52 10.88 -3.94
CA ALA A 66 26.10 10.38 -2.68
C ALA A 66 25.27 9.21 -2.07
N GLY A 67 24.80 8.31 -2.92
CA GLY A 67 24.05 7.12 -2.53
C GLY A 67 22.52 7.21 -2.64
N SER A 68 21.95 8.39 -2.84
CA SER A 68 20.49 8.62 -2.73
C SER A 68 19.79 8.94 -4.05
N CYS A 69 20.21 8.36 -5.19
CA CYS A 69 19.49 8.53 -6.46
C CYS A 69 18.22 7.67 -6.52
N GLY A 70 18.32 6.41 -6.15
CA GLY A 70 17.25 5.43 -6.19
C GLY A 70 17.03 4.81 -7.57
N THR A 71 16.34 3.68 -7.59
CA THR A 71 16.05 2.91 -8.80
C THR A 71 14.59 2.49 -8.89
N LEU A 72 14.15 2.13 -10.10
CA LEU A 72 12.93 1.35 -10.31
C LEU A 72 13.33 -0.06 -10.75
N PHE A 73 12.75 -1.05 -10.12
CA PHE A 73 13.01 -2.45 -10.42
C PHE A 73 11.75 -3.24 -10.74
N LYS A 74 11.94 -4.36 -11.41
CA LYS A 74 10.90 -5.37 -11.61
C LYS A 74 11.41 -6.74 -11.25
N ILE A 75 10.51 -7.61 -10.80
CA ILE A 75 10.75 -9.03 -10.51
C ILE A 75 9.84 -9.83 -11.42
N ASP A 76 10.40 -10.74 -12.20
CA ASP A 76 9.62 -11.63 -13.03
C ASP A 76 9.12 -12.88 -12.25
N ASP A 77 8.32 -13.72 -12.91
CA ASP A 77 7.76 -14.93 -12.31
C ASP A 77 8.80 -16.03 -12.02
N GLN A 78 10.08 -15.81 -12.40
CA GLN A 78 11.22 -16.66 -12.05
C GLN A 78 12.00 -16.08 -10.86
N GLY A 79 11.56 -14.98 -10.27
CA GLY A 79 12.25 -14.28 -9.18
C GLY A 79 13.46 -13.44 -9.64
N LYS A 80 13.63 -13.22 -10.94
CA LYS A 80 14.75 -12.43 -11.45
C LYS A 80 14.47 -10.95 -11.32
N LEU A 81 15.33 -10.25 -10.58
CA LEU A 81 15.34 -8.80 -10.49
C LEU A 81 15.94 -8.18 -11.76
N THR A 82 15.35 -7.10 -12.21
CA THR A 82 15.87 -6.24 -13.28
C THR A 82 15.66 -4.79 -12.91
N THR A 83 16.71 -4.01 -12.74
CA THR A 83 16.65 -2.55 -12.66
C THR A 83 16.28 -2.02 -14.04
N PHE A 84 15.11 -1.42 -14.19
CA PHE A 84 14.65 -0.92 -15.49
C PHE A 84 14.74 0.60 -15.61
N TYR A 85 15.03 1.30 -14.49
CA TYR A 85 15.38 2.71 -14.49
C TYR A 85 16.25 3.07 -13.28
N GLU A 86 17.25 3.91 -13.52
CA GLU A 86 18.09 4.55 -12.49
C GLU A 86 17.87 6.05 -12.56
N PHE A 87 17.52 6.67 -11.45
CA PHE A 87 17.32 8.11 -11.40
C PHE A 87 18.62 8.90 -11.49
N CYS A 88 18.52 10.20 -11.79
CA CYS A 88 19.67 11.07 -12.04
C CYS A 88 20.51 10.67 -13.26
N LYS A 89 19.87 10.20 -14.30
CA LYS A 89 20.48 9.59 -15.48
C LYS A 89 21.46 10.50 -16.24
N GLN A 90 21.36 11.83 -16.09
CA GLN A 90 22.32 12.78 -16.63
C GLN A 90 23.65 12.86 -15.86
N GLY A 91 23.77 12.12 -14.74
CA GLY A 91 25.02 11.98 -13.98
C GLY A 91 25.48 13.27 -13.26
N LYS A 92 24.56 14.17 -12.92
CA LYS A 92 24.85 15.41 -12.16
C LYS A 92 23.60 15.99 -11.48
N LEU A 93 23.82 16.73 -10.40
CA LEU A 93 22.79 17.54 -9.75
C LEU A 93 22.51 18.85 -10.50
N PRO A 94 21.30 19.41 -10.45
CA PRO A 94 20.10 18.75 -9.93
C PRO A 94 19.66 17.60 -10.86
N CYS A 95 19.13 16.52 -10.28
CA CYS A 95 18.61 15.37 -11.04
C CYS A 95 17.29 15.74 -11.70
N LEU A 96 17.30 16.16 -12.96
CA LEU A 96 16.13 16.69 -13.66
C LEU A 96 14.98 15.68 -13.83
N ASP A 97 15.30 14.40 -13.81
CA ASP A 97 14.35 13.27 -13.87
C ASP A 97 13.83 12.84 -12.49
N GLY A 98 14.33 13.50 -11.41
CA GLY A 98 13.99 13.19 -10.02
C GLY A 98 15.07 12.39 -9.32
N MET A 99 14.96 12.28 -8.00
CA MET A 99 15.75 11.42 -7.11
C MET A 99 14.94 11.07 -5.86
N ILE A 100 15.32 9.99 -5.20
CA ILE A 100 14.59 9.46 -4.04
C ILE A 100 13.12 9.20 -4.43
N PRO A 101 12.85 8.19 -5.29
CA PRO A 101 11.47 7.82 -5.56
C PRO A 101 10.77 7.46 -4.25
N ASN A 102 9.53 7.91 -4.11
CA ASN A 102 8.73 7.72 -2.89
C ASN A 102 7.25 7.50 -3.26
N GLY A 103 6.58 6.64 -2.53
CA GLY A 103 5.24 6.17 -2.86
C GLY A 103 5.24 5.05 -3.90
N ALA A 104 4.36 4.07 -3.72
CA ALA A 104 4.26 2.95 -4.64
C ALA A 104 3.99 3.40 -6.08
N LEU A 105 4.58 2.70 -7.04
CA LEU A 105 4.18 2.85 -8.44
C LEU A 105 2.71 2.48 -8.62
N ILE A 106 2.05 3.10 -9.60
CA ILE A 106 0.75 2.62 -10.08
C ILE A 106 0.84 2.33 -11.57
N GLN A 107 0.16 1.30 -12.05
CA GLN A 107 -0.08 1.10 -13.47
C GLN A 107 -1.43 1.71 -13.83
N ALA A 108 -1.43 2.79 -14.61
CA ALA A 108 -2.65 3.48 -15.01
C ALA A 108 -3.35 2.79 -16.19
N SER A 109 -4.55 3.23 -16.48
CA SER A 109 -5.42 2.67 -17.55
C SER A 109 -4.85 2.76 -18.96
N ASP A 110 -3.80 3.56 -19.17
CA ASP A 110 -3.05 3.66 -20.43
C ASP A 110 -1.88 2.64 -20.53
N GLY A 111 -1.71 1.80 -19.48
CA GLY A 111 -0.70 0.76 -19.39
C GLY A 111 0.69 1.26 -18.97
N ASN A 112 0.88 2.57 -18.79
CA ASN A 112 2.13 3.13 -18.28
C ASN A 112 2.14 3.14 -16.75
N PHE A 113 3.35 3.17 -16.19
CA PHE A 113 3.54 3.36 -14.75
C PHE A 113 3.67 4.85 -14.44
N TYR A 114 3.19 5.22 -13.25
CA TYR A 114 3.29 6.57 -12.71
C TYR A 114 3.81 6.51 -11.28
N GLY A 115 4.62 7.47 -10.91
CA GLY A 115 5.19 7.60 -9.58
C GLY A 115 5.70 9.01 -9.31
N THR A 116 6.21 9.19 -8.12
CA THR A 116 6.76 10.46 -7.62
C THR A 116 8.20 10.28 -7.18
N THR A 117 8.94 11.37 -7.18
CA THR A 117 10.24 11.47 -6.50
C THR A 117 10.18 12.58 -5.47
N MET A 118 10.66 12.33 -4.26
CA MET A 118 10.62 13.31 -3.17
C MET A 118 11.52 14.51 -3.43
N GLN A 119 12.61 14.30 -4.16
CA GLN A 119 13.60 15.31 -4.51
C GLN A 119 13.92 15.29 -6.01
N GLY A 120 14.81 16.18 -6.45
CA GLY A 120 15.14 16.37 -7.85
C GLY A 120 14.18 17.31 -8.56
N GLY A 121 14.31 17.38 -9.88
CA GLY A 121 13.68 18.42 -10.70
C GLY A 121 14.47 19.74 -10.72
N PRO A 122 14.12 20.68 -11.61
CA PRO A 122 14.85 21.94 -11.80
C PRO A 122 14.52 23.00 -10.74
N ASN A 123 13.45 22.85 -9.97
CA ASN A 123 12.94 23.87 -9.06
C ASN A 123 13.46 23.61 -7.64
N ASN A 124 13.99 24.63 -7.00
CA ASN A 124 14.46 24.57 -5.62
C ASN A 124 13.60 25.46 -4.72
N GLY A 125 13.53 25.11 -3.46
CA GLY A 125 12.87 25.87 -2.42
C GLY A 125 13.65 25.82 -1.11
N PRO A 126 13.24 26.58 -0.08
CA PRO A 126 13.95 26.63 1.20
C PRO A 126 14.15 25.28 1.86
N ASN A 127 13.22 24.36 1.65
CA ASN A 127 13.20 23.02 2.26
C ASN A 127 13.51 21.89 1.27
N CYS A 128 13.82 22.22 0.03
CA CYS A 128 14.15 21.27 -1.02
C CYS A 128 15.36 21.77 -1.86
N PRO A 129 16.56 21.89 -1.24
CA PRO A 129 17.73 22.47 -1.90
C PRO A 129 18.25 21.61 -3.06
N HIS A 130 17.90 20.33 -3.11
CA HIS A 130 18.25 19.38 -4.17
C HIS A 130 17.13 19.14 -5.19
N GLY A 131 16.14 20.04 -5.24
CA GLY A 131 14.92 19.94 -6.04
C GLY A 131 13.72 19.50 -5.20
N CYS A 132 12.55 19.99 -5.57
CA CYS A 132 11.33 19.85 -4.78
C CYS A 132 10.48 18.64 -5.18
N GLY A 133 11.04 17.74 -5.99
CA GLY A 133 10.40 16.52 -6.42
C GLY A 133 9.68 16.62 -7.76
N THR A 134 9.37 15.47 -8.31
CA THR A 134 8.74 15.32 -9.63
C THR A 134 7.58 14.34 -9.61
N ILE A 135 6.71 14.43 -10.61
CA ILE A 135 5.83 13.35 -11.01
C ILE A 135 6.33 12.84 -12.36
N PHE A 136 6.49 11.54 -12.47
CA PHE A 136 6.93 10.91 -13.71
C PHE A 136 5.94 9.89 -14.23
N ARG A 137 6.01 9.68 -15.54
CA ARG A 137 5.43 8.52 -16.24
C ARG A 137 6.57 7.71 -16.81
N ILE A 138 6.51 6.39 -16.67
CA ILE A 138 7.46 5.50 -17.29
C ILE A 138 6.72 4.39 -18.04
N THR A 139 7.14 4.13 -19.30
CA THR A 139 6.56 3.04 -20.07
C THR A 139 7.09 1.69 -19.55
N PRO A 140 6.39 0.55 -19.81
CA PRO A 140 6.88 -0.79 -19.47
C PRO A 140 8.26 -1.11 -20.07
N LYS A 141 8.70 -0.35 -21.07
CA LYS A 141 10.03 -0.46 -21.72
C LYS A 141 11.10 0.42 -21.08
N GLY A 142 10.81 1.10 -19.95
CA GLY A 142 11.77 1.93 -19.22
C GLY A 142 11.98 3.35 -19.78
N LYS A 143 11.13 3.85 -20.67
CA LYS A 143 11.19 5.24 -21.12
C LYS A 143 10.46 6.15 -20.14
N LEU A 144 11.23 6.90 -19.32
CA LEU A 144 10.70 7.86 -18.37
C LEU A 144 10.41 9.22 -19.05
N THR A 145 9.37 9.87 -18.59
CA THR A 145 8.98 11.25 -18.94
C THR A 145 8.57 11.96 -17.65
N THR A 146 9.25 13.02 -17.27
CA THR A 146 8.82 13.91 -16.19
C THR A 146 7.59 14.67 -16.65
N LEU A 147 6.49 14.51 -15.93
CA LEU A 147 5.20 15.14 -16.23
C LEU A 147 5.05 16.48 -15.52
N TYR A 148 5.60 16.57 -14.29
CA TYR A 148 5.50 17.75 -13.47
C TYR A 148 6.72 17.91 -12.57
N ASN A 149 7.13 19.15 -12.33
CA ASN A 149 8.18 19.53 -11.38
C ASN A 149 7.56 20.44 -10.33
N PHE A 150 7.57 19.99 -9.07
CA PHE A 150 6.99 20.74 -7.96
C PHE A 150 7.75 22.04 -7.65
N CYS A 151 7.14 22.89 -6.83
CA CYS A 151 7.62 24.24 -6.54
C CYS A 151 7.77 25.09 -7.83
N SER A 152 6.90 24.87 -8.81
CA SER A 152 6.85 25.64 -10.05
C SER A 152 6.11 26.97 -9.89
N ARG A 153 5.42 27.16 -8.76
CA ARG A 153 4.70 28.38 -8.39
C ARG A 153 5.39 29.08 -7.24
N ALA A 154 5.21 30.41 -7.14
CA ALA A 154 5.78 31.20 -6.06
C ALA A 154 5.45 30.56 -4.68
N ASN A 155 6.43 30.52 -3.79
CA ASN A 155 6.34 29.95 -2.45
C ASN A 155 5.91 28.48 -2.44
N CYS A 156 6.21 27.72 -3.49
CA CYS A 156 5.79 26.33 -3.66
C CYS A 156 4.28 26.13 -3.41
N ALA A 157 3.46 27.06 -3.92
CA ALA A 157 2.00 26.98 -3.75
C ALA A 157 1.36 25.76 -4.40
N ASP A 158 2.09 25.08 -5.28
CA ASP A 158 1.72 23.81 -5.92
C ASP A 158 2.19 22.57 -5.14
N GLY A 159 2.84 22.79 -3.98
CA GLY A 159 3.41 21.72 -3.15
C GLY A 159 4.87 21.45 -3.42
N ALA A 160 5.49 20.64 -2.57
CA ALA A 160 6.86 20.14 -2.67
C ALA A 160 7.00 18.81 -1.93
N SER A 161 8.02 18.02 -2.27
CA SER A 161 8.24 16.68 -1.70
C SER A 161 6.99 15.82 -1.78
N PRO A 162 6.57 15.40 -2.98
CA PRO A 162 5.44 14.51 -3.11
C PRO A 162 5.78 13.16 -2.47
N GLU A 163 4.84 12.67 -1.69
CA GLU A 163 4.95 11.42 -0.95
C GLU A 163 3.67 10.59 -1.15
N GLY A 164 3.71 9.33 -0.75
CA GLY A 164 2.59 8.44 -0.96
C GLY A 164 2.36 8.03 -2.43
N ALA A 165 1.59 6.98 -2.61
CA ALA A 165 1.24 6.48 -3.94
C ALA A 165 0.25 7.41 -4.65
N LEU A 166 0.42 7.59 -5.96
CA LEU A 166 -0.62 8.20 -6.78
C LEU A 166 -1.85 7.28 -6.85
N LEU A 167 -3.03 7.86 -7.00
CA LEU A 167 -4.28 7.14 -7.21
C LEU A 167 -4.88 7.54 -8.56
N GLN A 168 -5.17 6.58 -9.44
CA GLN A 168 -6.04 6.85 -10.57
C GLN A 168 -7.50 6.68 -10.17
N ALA A 169 -8.23 7.79 -10.06
CA ALA A 169 -9.64 7.77 -9.69
C ALA A 169 -10.55 7.39 -10.88
N SER A 170 -11.81 7.15 -10.61
CA SER A 170 -12.83 6.71 -11.58
C SER A 170 -13.07 7.69 -12.72
N ASN A 171 -12.70 8.96 -12.55
CA ASN A 171 -12.74 10.01 -13.58
C ASN A 171 -11.51 9.99 -14.52
N GLY A 172 -10.58 9.04 -14.32
CA GLY A 172 -9.37 8.85 -15.11
C GLY A 172 -8.21 9.77 -14.77
N LYS A 173 -8.39 10.74 -13.86
CA LYS A 173 -7.30 11.60 -13.38
C LYS A 173 -6.48 10.89 -12.30
N LEU A 174 -5.25 11.33 -12.14
CA LEU A 174 -4.39 10.96 -11.03
C LEU A 174 -4.58 11.94 -9.88
N TYR A 175 -4.51 11.45 -8.66
CA TYR A 175 -4.54 12.22 -7.42
C TYR A 175 -3.34 11.86 -6.56
N GLY A 176 -2.80 12.84 -5.86
CA GLY A 176 -1.65 12.63 -4.99
C GLY A 176 -1.50 13.75 -3.97
N GLU A 177 -0.45 13.62 -3.19
CA GLU A 177 -0.16 14.40 -2.00
C GLU A 177 1.26 14.95 -2.05
N THR A 178 1.48 16.09 -1.38
CA THR A 178 2.83 16.58 -1.07
C THR A 178 2.96 16.76 0.44
N GLY A 179 4.08 16.35 1.01
CA GLY A 179 4.32 16.48 2.46
C GLY A 179 4.55 17.90 2.90
N ILE A 180 5.06 18.75 2.02
CA ILE A 180 5.35 20.18 2.29
C ILE A 180 4.87 21.07 1.14
N GLY A 181 4.99 22.39 1.31
CA GLY A 181 4.51 23.38 0.33
C GLY A 181 3.05 23.78 0.56
N GLY A 182 2.49 24.53 -0.37
CA GLY A 182 1.18 25.17 -0.24
C GLY A 182 1.27 26.62 0.24
N ASN A 183 0.14 27.33 0.23
CA ASN A 183 0.05 28.74 0.65
C ASN A 183 -0.08 28.86 2.16
N GLY A 184 0.91 28.48 2.91
CA GLY A 184 0.86 28.52 4.37
C GLY A 184 2.08 29.16 4.97
N VAL A 185 2.24 29.00 6.26
CA VAL A 185 3.39 29.39 7.07
C VAL A 185 4.73 28.91 6.48
N GLN A 186 5.77 29.41 7.03
CA GLN A 186 7.19 29.37 6.65
C GLN A 186 7.71 28.13 5.87
N PHE A 187 6.97 26.98 5.92
CA PHE A 187 7.38 25.73 5.27
C PHE A 187 6.25 25.02 4.49
N GLY A 188 5.00 25.54 4.55
CA GLY A 188 3.82 24.85 4.01
C GLY A 188 3.58 23.49 4.69
N MET A 189 2.31 23.09 4.77
CA MET A 189 1.89 21.90 5.52
C MET A 189 1.36 20.80 4.60
N GLY A 190 1.72 20.89 3.32
CA GLY A 190 1.34 19.92 2.29
C GLY A 190 0.11 20.30 1.47
N THR A 191 -0.05 19.64 0.35
CA THR A 191 -1.17 19.86 -0.58
C THR A 191 -1.76 18.53 -1.08
N LEU A 192 -3.02 18.59 -1.53
CA LEU A 192 -3.61 17.57 -2.40
C LEU A 192 -3.69 18.14 -3.82
N PHE A 193 -3.40 17.30 -4.80
CA PHE A 193 -3.45 17.69 -6.20
C PHE A 193 -4.17 16.65 -7.06
N GLU A 194 -4.72 17.13 -8.17
CA GLU A 194 -5.11 16.29 -9.30
C GLU A 194 -4.15 16.52 -10.48
N LEU A 195 -3.90 15.49 -11.25
CA LEU A 195 -3.06 15.51 -12.44
C LEU A 195 -3.75 14.77 -13.58
N THR A 196 -3.80 15.38 -14.77
CA THR A 196 -4.18 14.64 -15.97
C THR A 196 -3.02 13.74 -16.44
N LEU A 197 -3.31 12.67 -17.19
CA LEU A 197 -2.26 11.81 -17.77
C LEU A 197 -1.30 12.55 -18.71
N GLN A 198 -1.64 13.79 -19.12
CA GLN A 198 -0.83 14.68 -19.94
C GLN A 198 0.04 15.64 -19.11
N GLY A 199 -0.05 15.60 -17.77
CA GLY A 199 0.82 16.39 -16.87
C GLY A 199 0.24 17.76 -16.45
N LYS A 200 -1.06 18.05 -16.68
CA LYS A 200 -1.69 19.26 -16.15
C LYS A 200 -2.06 19.04 -14.68
N LEU A 201 -1.34 19.72 -13.77
CA LEU A 201 -1.57 19.69 -12.34
C LEU A 201 -2.50 20.81 -11.89
N THR A 202 -3.40 20.49 -10.95
CA THR A 202 -4.24 21.45 -10.21
C THR A 202 -4.13 21.12 -8.72
N THR A 203 -3.70 22.07 -7.91
CA THR A 203 -3.78 21.97 -6.44
C THR A 203 -5.24 22.12 -6.05
N ILE A 204 -5.79 21.13 -5.34
CA ILE A 204 -7.20 21.07 -4.95
C ILE A 204 -7.42 21.37 -3.48
N HIS A 205 -6.39 21.19 -2.65
CA HIS A 205 -6.42 21.56 -1.24
C HIS A 205 -5.03 21.91 -0.73
N THR A 206 -4.96 22.83 0.23
CA THR A 206 -3.74 23.19 0.97
C THR A 206 -4.02 23.01 2.43
N PHE A 207 -3.29 22.11 3.08
CA PHE A 207 -3.45 21.82 4.49
C PHE A 207 -3.01 22.98 5.38
N CYS A 208 -3.69 23.13 6.52
CA CYS A 208 -3.38 24.15 7.53
C CYS A 208 -3.25 25.56 6.96
N ALA A 209 -4.07 25.90 5.96
CA ALA A 209 -4.02 27.20 5.30
C ALA A 209 -4.32 28.37 6.25
N ASN A 210 -4.98 28.12 7.36
CA ASN A 210 -5.40 29.12 8.37
C ASN A 210 -4.61 28.96 9.69
N TYR A 211 -3.32 28.68 9.61
CA TYR A 211 -2.47 28.53 10.81
C TYR A 211 -2.76 29.61 11.88
N PRO A 212 -2.88 29.24 13.19
CA PRO A 212 -2.56 27.95 13.79
C PRO A 212 -3.70 26.89 13.78
N ASP A 213 -4.83 27.17 13.15
CA ASP A 213 -5.90 26.18 13.00
C ASP A 213 -5.53 25.20 11.89
N CYS A 214 -5.04 24.02 12.29
CA CYS A 214 -4.72 22.90 11.40
C CYS A 214 -5.71 21.73 11.62
N SER A 215 -6.97 22.04 11.78
CA SER A 215 -8.04 21.05 12.01
C SER A 215 -8.23 20.09 10.83
N ASP A 216 -7.81 20.48 9.64
CA ASP A 216 -7.79 19.66 8.43
C ASP A 216 -6.60 18.68 8.35
N GLY A 217 -5.57 18.87 9.17
CA GLY A 217 -4.35 18.05 9.20
C GLY A 217 -3.11 18.76 8.72
N ILE A 218 -1.98 18.07 8.80
CA ILE A 218 -0.65 18.50 8.35
C ILE A 218 0.08 17.28 7.77
N GLY A 219 0.78 17.44 6.65
CA GLY A 219 1.65 16.43 6.07
C GLY A 219 0.88 15.17 5.62
N PRO A 220 0.02 15.27 4.61
CA PRO A 220 -0.55 14.08 3.98
C PRO A 220 0.57 13.39 3.18
N THR A 221 0.86 12.11 3.48
CA THR A 221 2.05 11.45 2.94
C THR A 221 1.87 9.97 2.63
N PHE A 222 0.68 9.39 2.90
CA PHE A 222 0.52 7.95 2.83
C PHE A 222 -0.34 7.46 1.65
N GLY A 223 -0.79 8.37 0.79
CA GLY A 223 -1.57 8.06 -0.41
C GLY A 223 -3.07 7.98 -0.17
N LEU A 224 -3.82 8.28 -1.21
CA LEU A 224 -5.27 8.34 -1.22
C LEU A 224 -5.88 7.02 -1.67
N ILE A 225 -7.09 6.71 -1.18
CA ILE A 225 -7.96 5.68 -1.76
C ILE A 225 -9.25 6.30 -2.27
N GLN A 226 -9.88 5.67 -3.28
CA GLN A 226 -11.22 6.03 -3.69
C GLN A 226 -12.24 5.13 -3.01
N GLY A 227 -13.06 5.72 -2.15
CA GLY A 227 -14.13 5.03 -1.46
C GLY A 227 -15.27 4.61 -2.40
N ARG A 228 -16.15 3.74 -1.92
CA ARG A 228 -17.30 3.23 -2.70
C ARG A 228 -18.33 4.31 -3.07
N ASN A 229 -18.36 5.43 -2.35
CA ASN A 229 -19.18 6.60 -2.68
C ASN A 229 -18.57 7.48 -3.78
N GLY A 230 -17.34 7.16 -4.23
CA GLY A 230 -16.61 7.90 -5.25
C GLY A 230 -15.74 9.02 -4.71
N ASN A 231 -15.82 9.36 -3.43
CA ASN A 231 -14.95 10.33 -2.76
C ASN A 231 -13.59 9.73 -2.48
N LEU A 232 -12.59 10.58 -2.25
CA LEU A 232 -11.24 10.16 -1.89
C LEU A 232 -11.08 10.23 -0.38
N TYR A 233 -10.27 9.36 0.17
CA TYR A 233 -9.97 9.27 1.60
C TYR A 233 -8.46 9.17 1.80
N GLY A 234 -7.95 9.84 2.81
CA GLY A 234 -6.55 9.83 3.17
C GLY A 234 -6.35 10.16 4.64
N THR A 235 -5.08 10.17 5.03
CA THR A 235 -4.64 10.55 6.37
C THR A 235 -3.63 11.68 6.30
N ALA A 236 -3.65 12.57 7.27
CA ALA A 236 -2.56 13.52 7.51
C ALA A 236 -1.84 13.11 8.78
N ALA A 237 -0.50 13.06 8.72
CA ALA A 237 0.32 12.53 9.81
C ALA A 237 0.19 13.34 11.11
N GLU A 238 -0.02 14.65 10.97
CA GLU A 238 -0.08 15.60 12.07
C GLU A 238 -1.31 16.51 11.94
N GLY A 239 -1.47 17.47 12.85
CA GLY A 239 -2.67 18.33 12.91
C GLY A 239 -3.85 17.66 13.60
N GLY A 240 -5.06 18.16 13.36
CA GLY A 240 -6.32 17.62 13.90
C GLY A 240 -7.04 18.54 14.86
N GLY A 241 -6.56 19.77 15.07
CA GLY A 241 -7.26 20.78 15.84
C GLY A 241 -6.39 21.59 16.79
N VAL A 242 -7.03 22.48 17.53
CA VAL A 242 -6.41 23.30 18.58
C VAL A 242 -7.13 23.02 19.89
N VAL A 243 -6.41 22.63 20.93
CA VAL A 243 -6.92 22.46 22.28
C VAL A 243 -6.10 23.33 23.23
N ASN A 244 -6.76 24.22 24.01
CA ASN A 244 -6.11 25.13 24.96
C ASN A 244 -4.99 25.95 24.31
N ASP A 245 -5.25 26.56 23.15
CA ASP A 245 -4.31 27.38 22.37
C ASP A 245 -3.04 26.62 21.88
N ARG A 246 -3.09 25.30 21.86
CA ARG A 246 -2.02 24.45 21.29
C ARG A 246 -2.56 23.68 20.09
N THR A 247 -1.83 23.73 18.98
CA THR A 247 -2.10 22.87 17.81
C THR A 247 -1.88 21.42 18.22
N LEU A 248 -2.90 20.57 18.03
CA LEU A 248 -2.73 19.13 18.17
C LEU A 248 -2.00 18.60 16.94
N LEU A 249 -0.98 17.76 17.17
CA LEU A 249 -0.10 17.25 16.12
C LEU A 249 -0.21 15.72 16.00
N TYR A 250 -1.40 15.15 16.18
CA TYR A 250 -1.55 13.69 16.26
C TYR A 250 -2.23 13.06 15.05
N GLY A 251 -2.63 13.88 14.09
CA GLY A 251 -3.10 13.46 12.78
C GLY A 251 -4.60 13.36 12.63
N THR A 252 -5.02 13.24 11.36
CA THR A 252 -6.43 13.17 10.96
C THR A 252 -6.68 12.07 9.94
N VAL A 253 -7.97 11.67 9.83
CA VAL A 253 -8.52 11.03 8.63
C VAL A 253 -9.43 12.03 7.95
N PHE A 254 -9.29 12.19 6.64
CA PHE A 254 -10.10 13.12 5.86
C PHE A 254 -10.82 12.45 4.69
N GLU A 255 -11.93 13.04 4.30
CA GLU A 255 -12.66 12.79 3.06
C GLU A 255 -12.50 13.98 2.13
N LEU A 256 -12.14 13.73 0.87
CA LEU A 256 -12.06 14.71 -0.19
C LEU A 256 -13.07 14.36 -1.29
N LYS A 257 -14.04 15.24 -1.53
CA LYS A 257 -14.93 15.12 -2.68
C LYS A 257 -14.22 15.54 -3.97
N LEU A 258 -14.64 14.98 -5.09
CA LEU A 258 -14.05 15.31 -6.39
C LEU A 258 -14.31 16.76 -6.83
N ASP A 259 -15.16 17.51 -6.12
CA ASP A 259 -15.35 18.96 -6.30
C ASP A 259 -14.34 19.81 -5.52
N GLY A 260 -13.45 19.19 -4.75
CA GLY A 260 -12.39 19.83 -3.95
C GLY A 260 -12.80 20.10 -2.49
N THR A 261 -14.02 19.75 -2.07
CA THR A 261 -14.43 19.91 -0.67
C THR A 261 -13.75 18.85 0.20
N LEU A 262 -12.90 19.29 1.15
CA LEU A 262 -12.29 18.43 2.16
C LEU A 262 -13.04 18.53 3.49
N THR A 263 -13.20 17.39 4.15
CA THR A 263 -13.77 17.28 5.50
C THR A 263 -12.88 16.36 6.33
N SER A 264 -12.36 16.86 7.45
CA SER A 264 -11.76 15.99 8.48
C SER A 264 -12.87 15.20 9.16
N ILE A 265 -12.80 13.86 9.03
CA ILE A 265 -13.83 12.95 9.58
C ILE A 265 -13.40 12.32 10.91
N TYR A 266 -12.12 12.40 11.24
CA TYR A 266 -11.58 11.97 12.52
C TYR A 266 -10.29 12.72 12.86
N SER A 267 -10.10 13.04 14.15
CA SER A 267 -8.84 13.59 14.69
C SER A 267 -8.38 12.70 15.82
N PHE A 268 -7.13 12.24 15.73
CA PHE A 268 -6.52 11.33 16.69
C PHE A 268 -6.11 12.04 17.98
N CYS A 269 -6.06 11.26 19.08
CA CYS A 269 -5.46 11.66 20.35
C CYS A 269 -5.96 12.99 20.90
N LEU A 270 -7.26 13.27 20.83
CA LEU A 270 -7.86 14.50 21.36
C LEU A 270 -7.67 14.67 22.87
N SER A 271 -7.38 13.59 23.60
CA SER A 271 -7.04 13.62 25.03
C SER A 271 -5.64 14.15 25.31
N GLY A 272 -4.76 14.20 24.28
CA GLY A 272 -3.37 14.61 24.38
C GLY A 272 -2.43 13.51 24.88
N TYR A 273 -1.20 13.50 24.29
CA TYR A 273 -0.14 12.55 24.67
C TYR A 273 0.25 12.71 26.15
N PRO A 274 0.53 11.60 26.88
CA PRO A 274 0.73 10.24 26.39
C PRO A 274 -0.53 9.36 26.34
N SER A 275 -1.70 9.88 26.63
CA SER A 275 -2.94 9.09 26.64
C SER A 275 -3.65 9.16 25.30
N CYS A 276 -3.18 8.36 24.33
CA CYS A 276 -3.75 8.25 22.97
C CYS A 276 -4.28 6.83 22.72
N PRO A 277 -5.39 6.40 23.36
CA PRO A 277 -5.88 5.03 23.23
C PRO A 277 -6.36 4.68 21.83
N ASP A 278 -6.73 5.67 21.04
CA ASP A 278 -7.13 5.61 19.64
C ASP A 278 -5.96 5.65 18.65
N GLY A 279 -4.73 5.85 19.15
CA GLY A 279 -3.52 6.00 18.37
C GLY A 279 -3.15 7.47 18.11
N ALA A 280 -1.99 7.65 17.49
CA ALA A 280 -1.44 8.94 17.06
C ALA A 280 -0.54 8.74 15.84
N TYR A 281 -0.44 9.76 14.99
CA TYR A 281 0.33 9.73 13.75
C TYR A 281 -0.11 8.59 12.83
N PRO A 282 -1.29 8.70 12.19
CA PRO A 282 -1.76 7.67 11.26
C PRO A 282 -0.75 7.45 10.16
N VAL A 283 -0.53 6.19 9.79
CA VAL A 283 0.48 5.75 8.83
C VAL A 283 -0.11 4.74 7.84
N GLY A 284 0.54 4.63 6.69
CA GLY A 284 0.12 3.75 5.62
C GLY A 284 -1.19 4.18 4.97
N GLN A 285 -1.44 3.63 3.82
CA GLN A 285 -2.67 3.89 3.08
C GLN A 285 -3.89 3.25 3.79
N LEU A 286 -5.01 3.96 3.85
CA LEU A 286 -6.27 3.37 4.32
C LEU A 286 -6.71 2.22 3.43
N VAL A 287 -7.41 1.25 4.02
CA VAL A 287 -8.05 0.15 3.29
C VAL A 287 -9.56 0.23 3.51
N GLN A 288 -10.35 0.31 2.44
CA GLN A 288 -11.79 0.13 2.56
C GLN A 288 -12.14 -1.33 2.32
N ALA A 289 -12.52 -2.03 3.38
CA ALA A 289 -12.87 -3.44 3.35
C ALA A 289 -14.15 -3.73 2.55
N THR A 290 -14.39 -5.01 2.28
CA THR A 290 -15.54 -5.48 1.50
C THR A 290 -16.90 -5.13 2.11
N ASP A 291 -16.97 -4.83 3.41
CA ASP A 291 -18.16 -4.36 4.13
C ASP A 291 -18.36 -2.83 4.05
N GLY A 292 -17.36 -2.10 3.54
CA GLY A 292 -17.35 -0.64 3.44
C GLY A 292 -16.70 0.08 4.62
N THR A 293 -16.27 -0.64 5.65
CA THR A 293 -15.54 -0.11 6.80
C THR A 293 -14.11 0.24 6.37
N PHE A 294 -13.57 1.35 6.86
CA PHE A 294 -12.18 1.72 6.68
C PHE A 294 -11.31 1.08 7.76
N TYR A 295 -10.11 0.69 7.38
CA TYR A 295 -9.08 0.17 8.28
C TYR A 295 -7.79 0.94 8.02
N GLY A 296 -7.00 1.13 9.07
CA GLY A 296 -5.72 1.81 9.01
C GLY A 296 -4.87 1.54 10.23
N ALA A 297 -3.69 2.14 10.27
CA ALA A 297 -2.74 2.02 11.35
C ALA A 297 -2.32 3.40 11.86
N THR A 298 -1.84 3.45 13.11
CA THR A 298 -1.16 4.63 13.67
C THR A 298 0.23 4.22 14.12
N ASN A 299 1.20 5.12 13.91
CA ASN A 299 2.60 4.85 14.27
C ASN A 299 2.81 4.77 15.78
N GLN A 300 2.06 5.55 16.55
CA GLN A 300 2.18 5.63 18.01
C GLN A 300 0.82 5.54 18.70
N GLY A 301 0.83 5.53 20.03
CA GLY A 301 -0.36 5.45 20.87
C GLY A 301 -0.84 4.01 21.08
N GLY A 302 -2.08 3.87 21.52
CA GLY A 302 -2.64 2.63 22.03
C GLY A 302 -2.48 2.53 23.55
N THR A 303 -2.27 1.33 24.08
CA THR A 303 -1.97 1.09 25.51
C THR A 303 -0.48 1.30 25.85
N GLY A 304 0.34 1.51 24.82
CA GLY A 304 1.78 1.80 24.88
C GLY A 304 2.16 2.77 23.75
N PRO A 305 3.46 2.96 23.47
CA PRO A 305 3.94 3.87 22.45
C PRO A 305 4.02 3.23 21.04
N PHE A 306 3.63 1.96 20.88
CA PHE A 306 4.01 1.13 19.73
C PHE A 306 3.02 1.17 18.56
N GLY A 307 1.94 1.98 18.68
CA GLY A 307 0.96 2.16 17.62
C GLY A 307 -0.25 1.22 17.69
N THR A 308 -1.19 1.43 16.78
CA THR A 308 -2.47 0.70 16.75
C THR A 308 -2.87 0.29 15.34
N ILE A 309 -3.76 -0.71 15.26
CA ILE A 309 -4.63 -0.94 14.11
C ILE A 309 -6.04 -0.52 14.50
N PHE A 310 -6.69 0.26 13.66
CA PHE A 310 -8.04 0.73 13.87
C PHE A 310 -8.98 0.35 12.73
N LYS A 311 -10.28 0.32 13.04
CA LYS A 311 -11.36 0.34 12.05
C LYS A 311 -12.21 1.58 12.25
N MET A 312 -12.78 2.11 11.16
CA MET A 312 -13.58 3.32 11.20
C MET A 312 -14.75 3.23 10.22
N THR A 313 -15.94 3.66 10.65
CA THR A 313 -17.08 3.84 9.75
C THR A 313 -16.88 5.06 8.85
N SER A 314 -17.62 5.16 7.76
CA SER A 314 -17.62 6.35 6.89
C SER A 314 -18.15 7.63 7.59
N SER A 315 -18.80 7.49 8.75
CA SER A 315 -19.24 8.59 9.61
C SER A 315 -18.21 9.00 10.68
N GLY A 316 -16.98 8.42 10.65
CA GLY A 316 -15.91 8.78 11.58
C GLY A 316 -15.95 8.07 12.94
N GLN A 317 -16.77 7.03 13.12
CA GLN A 317 -16.72 6.25 14.35
C GLN A 317 -15.55 5.26 14.31
N LEU A 318 -14.51 5.55 15.08
CA LEU A 318 -13.29 4.76 15.16
C LEU A 318 -13.32 3.79 16.34
N THR A 319 -12.74 2.60 16.12
CA THR A 319 -12.48 1.60 17.16
C THR A 319 -11.07 1.05 16.97
N THR A 320 -10.25 1.11 17.99
CA THR A 320 -8.96 0.40 18.04
C THR A 320 -9.22 -1.09 18.12
N ILE A 321 -8.68 -1.87 17.19
CA ILE A 321 -8.87 -3.33 17.14
C ILE A 321 -7.63 -4.09 17.58
N HIS A 322 -6.45 -3.44 17.55
CA HIS A 322 -5.22 -3.95 18.10
C HIS A 322 -4.34 -2.79 18.55
N ALA A 323 -3.67 -2.92 19.70
CA ALA A 323 -2.66 -1.99 20.20
C ALA A 323 -1.37 -2.79 20.43
N PHE A 324 -0.32 -2.45 19.71
CA PHE A 324 0.95 -3.14 19.76
C PHE A 324 1.62 -3.00 21.13
N GLN A 325 2.35 -4.04 21.54
CA GLN A 325 3.00 -4.14 22.86
C GLN A 325 4.54 -4.19 22.78
N GLY A 326 5.11 -4.04 21.60
CA GLY A 326 6.54 -4.20 21.34
C GLY A 326 6.92 -5.66 21.07
N THR A 327 6.50 -6.61 21.89
CA THR A 327 6.81 -8.04 21.67
C THR A 327 6.14 -8.66 20.46
N ASP A 328 5.04 -8.09 20.02
CA ASP A 328 4.25 -8.47 18.83
C ASP A 328 4.51 -7.55 17.62
N GLY A 329 5.45 -6.63 17.75
CA GLY A 329 5.84 -5.58 16.82
C GLY A 329 5.55 -4.20 17.36
N GLY A 330 6.01 -3.18 16.65
CA GLY A 330 5.76 -1.77 16.95
C GLY A 330 5.96 -0.90 15.72
N PHE A 331 5.35 0.28 15.74
CA PHE A 331 5.43 1.24 14.64
C PHE A 331 4.96 0.62 13.31
N PRO A 332 3.68 0.25 13.18
CA PRO A 332 3.20 -0.43 11.98
C PRO A 332 3.43 0.41 10.72
N SER A 333 3.85 -0.24 9.64
CA SER A 333 4.04 0.41 8.32
C SER A 333 2.72 0.53 7.55
N GLY A 334 1.74 -0.33 7.84
CA GLY A 334 0.41 -0.33 7.23
C GLY A 334 -0.20 -1.73 7.14
N ILE A 335 -1.37 -1.81 6.51
CA ILE A 335 -2.13 -3.05 6.35
C ILE A 335 -2.70 -3.18 4.94
N MET A 336 -2.99 -4.40 4.53
CA MET A 336 -3.74 -4.71 3.32
C MET A 336 -4.82 -5.76 3.59
N GLN A 337 -5.92 -5.75 2.85
CA GLN A 337 -6.91 -6.82 2.88
C GLN A 337 -6.57 -7.88 1.82
N ALA A 338 -6.43 -9.13 2.24
CA ALA A 338 -6.11 -10.24 1.36
C ALA A 338 -7.37 -10.88 0.73
N SER A 339 -7.15 -11.82 -0.19
CA SER A 339 -8.21 -12.53 -0.94
C SER A 339 -9.15 -13.38 -0.06
N ASN A 340 -8.75 -13.67 1.18
CA ASN A 340 -9.53 -14.36 2.21
C ASN A 340 -10.30 -13.42 3.15
N ASP A 341 -10.38 -12.11 2.81
CA ASP A 341 -10.98 -11.03 3.59
C ASP A 341 -10.25 -10.71 4.93
N ALA A 342 -9.16 -11.41 5.28
CA ALA A 342 -8.32 -11.08 6.43
C ALA A 342 -7.36 -9.91 6.10
N PHE A 343 -6.83 -9.28 7.14
CA PHE A 343 -5.85 -8.20 7.00
C PHE A 343 -4.45 -8.72 7.32
N TYR A 344 -3.50 -8.36 6.49
CA TYR A 344 -2.08 -8.62 6.68
C TYR A 344 -1.34 -7.30 6.70
N GLY A 345 -0.30 -7.22 7.51
CA GLY A 345 0.50 -6.02 7.61
C GLY A 345 1.88 -6.28 8.16
N SER A 346 2.61 -5.20 8.35
CA SER A 346 3.98 -5.20 8.87
C SER A 346 4.17 -4.14 9.94
N THR A 347 5.14 -4.35 10.81
CA THR A 347 5.66 -3.34 11.73
C THR A 347 7.11 -3.05 11.39
N ASP A 348 7.51 -1.79 11.51
CA ASP A 348 8.84 -1.32 11.12
C ASP A 348 9.91 -1.79 12.11
N TYR A 349 9.56 -1.77 13.40
CA TYR A 349 10.46 -2.11 14.49
C TYR A 349 9.82 -3.09 15.48
N GLU A 350 10.62 -3.47 16.49
CA GLU A 350 10.22 -4.34 17.58
C GLU A 350 9.90 -5.78 17.12
N GLY A 351 9.35 -6.58 17.99
CA GLY A 351 9.06 -8.00 17.80
C GLY A 351 9.88 -8.89 18.73
N ALA A 352 9.69 -10.20 18.63
CA ALA A 352 10.35 -11.16 19.53
C ALA A 352 11.88 -11.22 19.38
N ASN A 353 12.42 -10.75 18.25
CA ASN A 353 13.87 -10.74 17.96
C ASN A 353 14.52 -9.34 18.17
N GLY A 354 13.78 -8.36 18.73
CA GLY A 354 14.25 -6.99 18.92
C GLY A 354 13.81 -6.07 17.77
N GLU A 355 14.70 -5.24 17.24
CA GLU A 355 14.38 -4.11 16.37
C GLU A 355 14.09 -4.46 14.89
N GLY A 356 13.84 -5.73 14.56
CA GLY A 356 13.69 -6.18 13.16
C GLY A 356 12.35 -5.90 12.49
N GLY A 357 11.30 -5.69 13.29
CA GLY A 357 9.92 -5.63 12.83
C GLY A 357 9.27 -6.99 12.62
N THR A 358 7.98 -6.98 12.27
CA THR A 358 7.19 -8.21 12.16
C THR A 358 6.27 -8.21 10.93
N LEU A 359 5.84 -9.39 10.51
CA LEU A 359 4.64 -9.58 9.68
C LEU A 359 3.52 -10.12 10.56
N PHE A 360 2.30 -9.66 10.34
CA PHE A 360 1.15 -10.08 11.13
C PHE A 360 -0.11 -10.35 10.29
N LEU A 361 -1.00 -11.13 10.88
CA LEU A 361 -2.35 -11.43 10.42
C LEU A 361 -3.36 -10.92 11.45
N LEU A 362 -4.39 -10.23 10.97
CA LEU A 362 -5.56 -9.84 11.74
C LEU A 362 -6.81 -10.38 11.04
N ASN A 363 -7.57 -11.21 11.73
CA ASN A 363 -8.80 -11.80 11.23
C ASN A 363 -9.90 -11.84 12.32
N SER A 364 -11.01 -12.53 12.08
CA SER A 364 -12.11 -12.64 13.04
C SER A 364 -11.76 -13.40 14.32
N VAL A 365 -10.67 -14.17 14.34
CA VAL A 365 -10.17 -14.91 15.51
C VAL A 365 -9.30 -14.01 16.38
N GLY A 366 -8.59 -13.04 15.79
CA GLY A 366 -7.72 -12.09 16.48
C GLY A 366 -6.45 -11.75 15.70
N PHE A 367 -5.48 -11.23 16.43
CA PHE A 367 -4.16 -10.86 15.94
C PHE A 367 -3.18 -12.04 16.09
N THR A 368 -2.30 -12.23 15.11
CA THR A 368 -1.24 -13.25 15.11
C THR A 368 0.00 -12.70 14.44
N THR A 369 1.15 -12.75 15.12
CA THR A 369 2.45 -12.50 14.49
C THR A 369 2.82 -13.70 13.62
N LEU A 370 3.06 -13.45 12.34
CA LEU A 370 3.41 -14.47 11.35
C LEU A 370 4.92 -14.68 11.25
N TYR A 371 5.68 -13.60 11.28
CA TYR A 371 7.14 -13.64 11.17
C TYR A 371 7.76 -12.52 11.99
N ASN A 372 8.89 -12.80 12.64
CA ASN A 372 9.73 -11.82 13.32
C ASN A 372 11.04 -11.71 12.54
N PHE A 373 11.34 -10.55 11.98
CA PHE A 373 12.59 -10.30 11.29
C PHE A 373 13.78 -10.31 12.24
N CYS A 374 14.99 -10.25 11.70
CA CYS A 374 16.23 -10.49 12.46
C CYS A 374 16.22 -11.85 13.20
N SER A 375 15.51 -12.84 12.65
CA SER A 375 15.53 -14.22 13.14
C SER A 375 16.84 -14.93 12.83
N GLN A 376 17.59 -14.41 11.87
CA GLN A 376 18.91 -14.87 11.47
C GLN A 376 20.00 -13.91 11.94
N SER A 377 21.21 -14.43 12.12
CA SER A 377 22.33 -13.62 12.58
C SER A 377 22.55 -12.39 11.68
N ASN A 378 22.76 -11.23 12.29
CA ASN A 378 22.97 -9.97 11.58
C ASN A 378 21.82 -9.56 10.69
N CYS A 379 20.61 -9.98 10.97
CA CYS A 379 19.41 -9.67 10.20
C CYS A 379 19.55 -10.00 8.70
N THR A 380 20.17 -11.12 8.36
CA THR A 380 20.34 -11.54 6.96
C THR A 380 18.99 -11.89 6.29
N ASP A 381 17.93 -12.09 7.08
CA ASP A 381 16.56 -12.22 6.64
C ASP A 381 15.83 -10.87 6.44
N GLY A 382 16.53 -9.76 6.67
CA GLY A 382 16.00 -8.40 6.52
C GLY A 382 15.56 -7.77 7.82
N SER A 383 15.28 -6.46 7.78
CA SER A 383 14.76 -5.64 8.88
C SER A 383 13.97 -4.46 8.33
N SER A 384 13.04 -3.93 9.11
CA SER A 384 12.13 -2.83 8.70
C SER A 384 11.33 -3.17 7.42
N PRO A 385 10.38 -4.12 7.51
CA PRO A 385 9.61 -4.56 6.36
C PRO A 385 8.59 -3.52 5.88
N SER A 386 8.44 -3.40 4.57
CA SER A 386 7.38 -2.63 3.93
C SER A 386 6.01 -3.31 4.04
N VAL A 387 4.95 -2.60 3.66
CA VAL A 387 3.60 -3.17 3.54
C VAL A 387 3.61 -4.28 2.48
N LEU A 388 2.92 -5.38 2.80
CA LEU A 388 2.82 -6.55 1.91
C LEU A 388 1.96 -6.27 0.68
N THR A 389 2.27 -6.96 -0.40
CA THR A 389 1.41 -7.08 -1.60
C THR A 389 1.06 -8.54 -1.81
N GLN A 390 -0.22 -8.86 -1.99
CA GLN A 390 -0.62 -10.21 -2.37
C GLN A 390 -0.58 -10.36 -3.90
N GLY A 391 0.28 -11.23 -4.40
CA GLY A 391 0.29 -11.62 -5.81
C GLY A 391 -0.95 -12.43 -6.18
N THR A 392 -1.32 -12.40 -7.46
CA THR A 392 -2.48 -13.18 -7.96
C THR A 392 -2.28 -14.69 -7.91
N ASP A 393 -1.10 -15.16 -7.56
CA ASP A 393 -0.77 -16.55 -7.22
C ASP A 393 -1.15 -16.95 -5.78
N GLY A 394 -1.56 -15.97 -4.96
CA GLY A 394 -1.92 -16.12 -3.56
C GLY A 394 -0.78 -15.89 -2.57
N VAL A 395 0.45 -15.71 -3.06
CA VAL A 395 1.65 -15.46 -2.26
C VAL A 395 1.74 -13.98 -1.88
N PHE A 396 2.21 -13.70 -0.67
CA PHE A 396 2.55 -12.34 -0.26
C PHE A 396 4.00 -12.02 -0.59
N TYR A 397 4.23 -10.81 -1.04
CA TYR A 397 5.55 -10.27 -1.36
C TYR A 397 5.78 -8.97 -0.61
N GLY A 398 7.01 -8.74 -0.17
CA GLY A 398 7.41 -7.52 0.50
C GLY A 398 8.91 -7.29 0.39
N THR A 399 9.33 -6.11 0.79
CA THR A 399 10.74 -5.72 0.86
C THR A 399 11.09 -5.33 2.30
N THR A 400 12.36 -5.41 2.65
CA THR A 400 12.90 -4.82 3.88
C THR A 400 13.86 -3.70 3.52
N SER A 401 13.82 -2.58 4.23
CA SER A 401 14.69 -1.43 3.90
C SER A 401 16.15 -1.66 4.27
N THR A 402 16.40 -2.52 5.25
CA THR A 402 17.74 -2.87 5.76
C THR A 402 17.91 -4.38 5.95
N GLY A 403 19.07 -4.83 6.40
CA GLY A 403 19.40 -6.23 6.50
C GLY A 403 19.82 -6.86 5.18
N GLY A 404 19.83 -8.19 5.09
CA GLY A 404 20.34 -8.92 3.93
C GLY A 404 21.88 -8.92 3.88
N ASN A 405 22.46 -8.71 2.70
CA ASN A 405 23.91 -8.75 2.50
C ASN A 405 24.63 -7.52 3.09
N LEU A 406 25.25 -7.66 4.24
CA LEU A 406 25.98 -6.60 4.94
C LEU A 406 27.28 -6.15 4.25
N ASN A 407 27.78 -6.91 3.27
CA ASN A 407 29.00 -6.55 2.54
C ASN A 407 28.73 -5.51 1.44
N ALA A 408 27.48 -5.32 1.07
CA ALA A 408 27.10 -4.42 -0.02
C ALA A 408 26.77 -3.00 0.51
N CYS A 409 26.12 -2.88 1.67
CA CYS A 409 25.74 -1.63 2.31
C CYS A 409 26.01 -1.70 3.82
N PHE A 410 26.28 -0.56 4.44
CA PHE A 410 26.32 -0.48 5.90
C PHE A 410 24.91 -0.73 6.46
N GLY A 411 24.75 -1.75 7.29
CA GLY A 411 23.43 -2.21 7.78
C GLY A 411 22.63 -3.06 6.79
N GLY A 412 23.21 -3.41 5.62
CA GLY A 412 22.55 -4.14 4.55
C GLY A 412 21.78 -3.23 3.58
N CYS A 413 21.61 -3.68 2.34
CA CYS A 413 20.87 -2.93 1.32
C CYS A 413 19.38 -3.26 1.27
N GLY A 414 18.90 -4.11 2.19
CA GLY A 414 17.54 -4.63 2.21
C GLY A 414 17.34 -5.90 1.39
N THR A 415 16.17 -6.50 1.53
CA THR A 415 15.82 -7.78 0.90
C THR A 415 14.49 -7.69 0.15
N LEU A 416 14.26 -8.62 -0.75
CA LEU A 416 12.95 -9.00 -1.25
C LEU A 416 12.59 -10.37 -0.67
N PHE A 417 11.40 -10.50 -0.12
CA PHE A 417 10.92 -11.74 0.46
C PHE A 417 9.53 -12.15 -0.05
N SER A 418 9.18 -13.40 0.17
CA SER A 418 7.83 -13.92 0.02
C SER A 418 7.36 -14.61 1.29
N LEU A 419 6.05 -14.58 1.51
CA LEU A 419 5.36 -15.29 2.58
C LEU A 419 4.20 -16.07 1.98
N THR A 420 4.20 -17.41 2.12
CA THR A 420 3.04 -18.24 1.80
C THR A 420 2.26 -18.51 3.07
N ASP A 421 0.93 -18.35 3.00
CA ASP A 421 0.00 -18.61 4.11
C ASP A 421 -1.19 -19.49 3.65
N GLY A 422 -0.92 -20.39 2.73
CA GLY A 422 -1.90 -21.34 2.21
C GLY A 422 -3.02 -20.74 1.36
N LEU A 423 -2.92 -19.49 0.96
CA LEU A 423 -3.91 -18.86 0.10
C LEU A 423 -3.74 -19.31 -1.35
N HIS A 424 -4.86 -19.35 -2.06
CA HIS A 424 -4.90 -19.82 -3.44
C HIS A 424 -4.86 -18.66 -4.42
N ALA A 425 -4.45 -18.97 -5.66
CA ALA A 425 -4.48 -18.02 -6.78
C ALA A 425 -5.89 -17.48 -7.01
N PHE A 426 -5.95 -16.21 -7.42
CA PHE A 426 -7.19 -15.47 -7.66
C PHE A 426 -7.06 -14.57 -8.90
N VAL A 427 -8.13 -13.85 -9.24
CA VAL A 427 -8.07 -12.76 -10.21
C VAL A 427 -8.36 -11.42 -9.52
N GLU A 428 -7.68 -10.38 -9.96
CA GLU A 428 -7.93 -9.01 -9.56
C GLU A 428 -8.61 -8.24 -10.69
N ALA A 429 -9.64 -7.47 -10.38
CA ALA A 429 -10.38 -6.69 -11.37
C ALA A 429 -10.02 -5.21 -11.27
N SER A 430 -9.58 -4.64 -12.37
CA SER A 430 -9.29 -3.20 -12.49
C SER A 430 -10.09 -2.56 -13.62
N PRO A 431 -10.99 -1.64 -13.31
CA PRO A 431 -11.50 -1.32 -11.97
C PRO A 431 -12.37 -2.45 -11.40
N ASN A 432 -12.55 -2.48 -10.10
CA ASN A 432 -13.40 -3.45 -9.40
C ASN A 432 -14.89 -3.04 -9.31
N PHE A 433 -15.28 -2.03 -10.10
CA PHE A 433 -16.67 -1.56 -10.22
C PHE A 433 -16.97 -1.01 -11.62
N GLY A 434 -18.24 -0.99 -12.01
CA GLY A 434 -18.67 -0.38 -13.25
C GLY A 434 -20.09 -0.75 -13.67
N LYS A 435 -20.66 0.05 -14.58
CA LYS A 435 -21.95 -0.24 -15.21
C LYS A 435 -21.79 -1.25 -16.36
N ALA A 436 -22.89 -1.83 -16.79
CA ALA A 436 -22.92 -2.66 -17.98
C ALA A 436 -22.26 -1.96 -19.19
N GLY A 437 -21.46 -2.71 -19.95
CA GLY A 437 -20.67 -2.18 -21.07
C GLY A 437 -19.29 -1.64 -20.68
N ARG A 438 -18.97 -1.47 -19.38
CA ARG A 438 -17.63 -1.03 -18.95
C ARG A 438 -16.59 -2.13 -19.18
N LYS A 439 -15.45 -1.74 -19.79
CA LYS A 439 -14.27 -2.59 -19.90
C LYS A 439 -13.62 -2.80 -18.52
N VAL A 440 -13.22 -4.03 -18.24
CA VAL A 440 -12.54 -4.45 -17.01
C VAL A 440 -11.31 -5.29 -17.39
N ILE A 441 -10.18 -4.97 -16.82
CA ILE A 441 -8.96 -5.78 -16.91
C ILE A 441 -9.00 -6.77 -15.74
N LEU A 442 -8.79 -8.04 -16.02
CA LEU A 442 -8.59 -9.09 -15.03
C LEU A 442 -7.12 -9.48 -15.03
N LEU A 443 -6.44 -9.17 -13.94
CA LEU A 443 -5.10 -9.63 -13.66
C LEU A 443 -5.19 -10.98 -12.94
N GLY A 444 -4.33 -11.91 -13.28
CA GLY A 444 -4.32 -13.24 -12.67
C GLY A 444 -3.13 -14.08 -13.10
N THR A 445 -3.01 -15.25 -12.51
CA THR A 445 -1.94 -16.20 -12.83
C THR A 445 -2.49 -17.31 -13.74
N ASN A 446 -1.74 -17.69 -14.80
CA ASN A 446 -2.11 -18.76 -15.73
C ASN A 446 -3.45 -18.55 -16.47
N LEU A 447 -3.71 -17.33 -16.91
CA LEU A 447 -4.92 -16.97 -17.66
C LEU A 447 -4.90 -17.40 -19.13
N ALA A 448 -3.74 -17.84 -19.65
CA ALA A 448 -3.69 -18.45 -20.97
C ALA A 448 -4.61 -19.68 -21.04
N GLY A 449 -5.47 -19.75 -22.04
CA GLY A 449 -6.46 -20.82 -22.17
C GLY A 449 -7.73 -20.62 -21.34
N THR A 450 -8.01 -19.41 -20.85
CA THR A 450 -9.30 -19.06 -20.24
C THR A 450 -10.44 -19.49 -21.17
N SER A 451 -11.39 -20.26 -20.63
CA SER A 451 -12.55 -20.79 -21.35
C SER A 451 -13.85 -20.05 -21.02
N SER A 452 -13.92 -19.39 -19.85
CA SER A 452 -15.11 -18.60 -19.47
C SER A 452 -14.77 -17.51 -18.46
N VAL A 453 -15.53 -16.41 -18.55
CA VAL A 453 -15.57 -15.34 -17.55
C VAL A 453 -17.03 -15.08 -17.17
N SER A 454 -17.31 -14.91 -15.88
CA SER A 454 -18.65 -14.57 -15.41
C SER A 454 -18.61 -13.55 -14.26
N PHE A 455 -19.58 -12.63 -14.25
CA PHE A 455 -19.81 -11.66 -13.18
C PHE A 455 -20.98 -12.15 -12.33
N HIS A 456 -20.70 -12.67 -11.14
CA HIS A 456 -21.68 -13.26 -10.21
C HIS A 456 -22.64 -14.23 -10.91
N GLY A 457 -22.08 -15.09 -11.80
CA GLY A 457 -22.82 -16.07 -12.56
C GLY A 457 -23.32 -15.62 -13.96
N THR A 458 -23.37 -14.32 -14.24
CA THR A 458 -23.72 -13.81 -15.58
C THR A 458 -22.51 -13.92 -16.52
N PRO A 459 -22.59 -14.70 -17.63
CA PRO A 459 -21.48 -14.88 -18.57
C PRO A 459 -21.08 -13.55 -19.21
N ALA A 460 -19.79 -13.35 -19.45
CA ALA A 460 -19.23 -12.16 -20.06
C ALA A 460 -18.37 -12.53 -21.28
N THR A 461 -18.33 -11.64 -22.26
CA THR A 461 -17.37 -11.69 -23.37
C THR A 461 -15.99 -11.28 -22.86
N PHE A 462 -14.95 -11.91 -23.39
CA PHE A 462 -13.59 -11.64 -22.95
C PHE A 462 -12.59 -11.84 -24.09
N HIS A 463 -11.40 -11.28 -23.90
CA HIS A 463 -10.24 -11.43 -24.77
C HIS A 463 -9.00 -11.71 -23.92
N ILE A 464 -8.27 -12.79 -24.22
CA ILE A 464 -7.03 -13.13 -23.56
C ILE A 464 -5.91 -12.28 -24.17
N VAL A 465 -5.26 -11.45 -23.37
CA VAL A 465 -4.13 -10.61 -23.78
C VAL A 465 -2.81 -11.34 -23.56
N SER A 466 -2.68 -11.98 -22.39
CA SER A 466 -1.44 -12.68 -21.98
C SER A 466 -1.76 -13.80 -20.98
N LYS A 467 -0.71 -14.45 -20.47
CA LYS A 467 -0.83 -15.42 -19.37
C LYS A 467 -1.25 -14.79 -18.03
N SER A 468 -1.18 -13.45 -17.92
CA SER A 468 -1.50 -12.69 -16.70
C SER A 468 -2.65 -11.70 -16.89
N GLU A 469 -3.14 -11.49 -18.12
CA GLU A 469 -4.16 -10.48 -18.41
C GLU A 469 -5.28 -11.02 -19.29
N VAL A 470 -6.52 -10.81 -18.85
CA VAL A 470 -7.75 -10.98 -19.63
C VAL A 470 -8.54 -9.67 -19.59
N ILE A 471 -9.00 -9.22 -20.75
CA ILE A 471 -9.89 -8.08 -20.86
C ILE A 471 -11.32 -8.60 -21.03
N THR A 472 -12.24 -8.07 -20.24
CA THR A 472 -13.66 -8.41 -20.31
C THR A 472 -14.53 -7.16 -20.28
N THR A 473 -15.82 -7.33 -20.48
CA THR A 473 -16.81 -6.25 -20.40
C THR A 473 -17.91 -6.65 -19.44
N VAL A 474 -18.33 -5.74 -18.56
CA VAL A 474 -19.43 -5.97 -17.63
C VAL A 474 -20.69 -6.33 -18.45
N PRO A 475 -21.24 -7.55 -18.32
CA PRO A 475 -22.38 -7.97 -19.15
C PRO A 475 -23.69 -7.28 -18.72
N ALA A 476 -24.62 -7.16 -19.63
CA ALA A 476 -25.98 -6.73 -19.32
C ALA A 476 -26.61 -7.74 -18.33
N GLY A 477 -27.32 -7.23 -17.32
CA GLY A 477 -27.93 -8.08 -16.28
C GLY A 477 -26.95 -8.59 -15.22
N ALA A 478 -25.68 -8.20 -15.25
CA ALA A 478 -24.74 -8.50 -14.17
C ALA A 478 -25.23 -7.92 -12.84
N THR A 479 -24.99 -8.65 -11.77
CA THR A 479 -25.21 -8.19 -10.39
C THR A 479 -23.88 -8.14 -9.63
N SER A 480 -23.83 -7.34 -8.57
CA SER A 480 -22.62 -7.22 -7.76
C SER A 480 -22.26 -8.56 -7.09
N GLY A 481 -21.00 -8.96 -7.20
CA GLY A 481 -20.52 -10.24 -6.66
C GLY A 481 -19.13 -10.60 -7.18
N LYS A 482 -18.63 -11.77 -6.85
CA LYS A 482 -17.32 -12.24 -7.28
C LYS A 482 -17.31 -12.53 -8.79
N ILE A 483 -16.21 -12.14 -9.46
CA ILE A 483 -15.92 -12.57 -10.83
C ILE A 483 -15.29 -13.97 -10.77
N LYS A 484 -15.67 -14.84 -11.71
CA LYS A 484 -15.04 -16.16 -11.87
C LYS A 484 -14.44 -16.26 -13.26
N VAL A 485 -13.24 -16.82 -13.32
CA VAL A 485 -12.49 -17.09 -14.56
C VAL A 485 -12.12 -18.56 -14.57
N THR A 486 -12.61 -19.32 -15.56
CA THR A 486 -12.28 -20.74 -15.72
C THR A 486 -11.09 -20.89 -16.65
N THR A 487 -10.07 -21.58 -16.19
CA THR A 487 -8.83 -21.89 -16.94
C THR A 487 -8.62 -23.40 -16.98
N PRO A 488 -7.69 -23.94 -17.79
CA PRO A 488 -7.35 -25.35 -17.76
C PRO A 488 -6.85 -25.87 -16.41
N ARG A 489 -6.34 -24.95 -15.54
CA ARG A 489 -5.86 -25.29 -14.18
C ARG A 489 -6.93 -25.20 -13.10
N GLY A 490 -8.15 -24.78 -13.43
CA GLY A 490 -9.24 -24.61 -12.49
C GLY A 490 -9.91 -23.23 -12.59
N THR A 491 -10.84 -22.98 -11.68
CA THR A 491 -11.58 -21.72 -11.62
C THR A 491 -10.95 -20.77 -10.60
N LEU A 492 -10.50 -19.62 -11.07
CA LEU A 492 -10.06 -18.51 -10.22
C LEU A 492 -11.27 -17.62 -9.88
N THR A 493 -11.26 -17.09 -8.67
CA THR A 493 -12.31 -16.18 -8.17
C THR A 493 -11.67 -14.84 -7.82
N SER A 494 -12.37 -13.73 -8.06
CA SER A 494 -11.79 -12.41 -7.74
C SER A 494 -11.56 -12.23 -6.23
N ASN A 495 -10.47 -11.54 -5.87
CA ASN A 495 -10.13 -11.21 -4.47
C ASN A 495 -11.25 -10.40 -3.79
N VAL A 496 -11.83 -9.43 -4.49
CA VAL A 496 -12.95 -8.62 -3.99
C VAL A 496 -14.21 -8.81 -4.83
N LYS A 497 -15.37 -8.44 -4.28
CA LYS A 497 -16.63 -8.40 -5.03
C LYS A 497 -16.58 -7.26 -6.05
N PHE A 498 -16.86 -7.56 -7.31
CA PHE A 498 -17.10 -6.54 -8.33
C PHE A 498 -18.43 -5.83 -8.05
N ARG A 499 -18.43 -4.51 -8.03
CA ARG A 499 -19.63 -3.70 -7.79
C ARG A 499 -20.22 -3.23 -9.13
N VAL A 500 -21.41 -3.72 -9.45
CA VAL A 500 -22.17 -3.18 -10.61
C VAL A 500 -22.82 -1.88 -10.20
N THR A 501 -22.59 -0.83 -10.99
CA THR A 501 -23.20 0.51 -10.83
C THR A 501 -24.26 0.72 -11.92
N HIS A 502 -25.25 1.55 -11.64
CA HIS A 502 -26.35 1.87 -12.56
C HIS A 502 -26.14 3.19 -13.29
#